data_acde44028b329ba56d54f7e7b264f705
#
_entry.id   acde44028b329ba56d54f7e7b264f705
#
_cell.length_a   1.000
_cell.length_b   1.000
_cell.length_c   1.000
_cell.angle_alpha   90.00
_cell.angle_beta   90.00
_cell.angle_gamma   90.00
#
_symmetry.space_group_name_H-M   'P 1'
#
loop_
_entity.id
_entity.type
_entity.pdbx_description
1 polymer ?
#
loop_
_entity_poly.entity_id
_entity_poly.type
_entity_poly.pdbx_seq_one_letter_code
_entity_poly.pdbx_strand_id
1 'polypeptide(L)'
;MLKKRIIPCLDVDRGRVVKGVNFVDLIDAGDPVEQAKIYNSEGADELCFLDITASSDDRETLFEVVKKTAENCFIPLTVGGGVRTIDDISRLLHHGADKVSINTAAVENIDLVAKAAKKYGSSTIVIAVDAKKNGDKSWNIFTHGGRKPTDIDALEYCIEVANLGAGEILLTSMDRDGTKIGFDNELLSTVSSSIDIPVIASGGVGNLEHFVEGVLRGGASALLAASIFHFGEYSIKDVKTYLAEHNIAVRI
;
A
#
# COMPACT_ATOMS: atom_id res chain seq x y z
N MET A 1 19.20 9.31 10.31
CA MET A 1 18.35 9.35 9.09
C MET A 1 17.30 8.28 9.23
N LEU A 2 16.04 8.55 8.91
CA LEU A 2 14.95 7.56 8.97
C LEU A 2 15.19 6.49 7.89
N LYS A 3 15.13 5.21 8.28
CA LYS A 3 15.33 4.11 7.33
C LYS A 3 14.13 3.94 6.42
N LYS A 4 14.38 3.69 5.13
CA LYS A 4 13.32 3.42 4.15
C LYS A 4 12.81 1.98 4.32
N ARG A 5 11.51 1.79 4.14
CA ARG A 5 10.84 0.49 4.30
C ARG A 5 10.56 -0.15 2.95
N ILE A 6 10.77 -1.46 2.85
CA ILE A 6 10.38 -2.28 1.71
C ILE A 6 9.18 -3.12 2.11
N ILE A 7 8.08 -2.95 1.38
CA ILE A 7 6.76 -3.49 1.70
C ILE A 7 6.28 -4.38 0.55
N PRO A 8 6.37 -5.71 0.66
CA PRO A 8 5.65 -6.59 -0.25
C PRO A 8 4.13 -6.40 -0.11
N CYS A 9 3.45 -6.33 -1.27
CA CYS A 9 1.99 -6.26 -1.33
C CYS A 9 1.43 -7.56 -1.86
N LEU A 10 0.47 -8.14 -1.15
CA LEU A 10 -0.25 -9.32 -1.53
C LEU A 10 -1.71 -8.95 -1.82
N ASP A 11 -2.09 -9.03 -3.10
CA ASP A 11 -3.49 -8.93 -3.49
C ASP A 11 -4.16 -10.25 -3.12
N VAL A 12 -5.20 -10.20 -2.29
CA VAL A 12 -5.90 -11.40 -1.79
C VAL A 12 -7.29 -11.46 -2.41
N ASP A 13 -7.61 -12.58 -3.05
CA ASP A 13 -8.96 -12.92 -3.52
C ASP A 13 -9.37 -14.27 -2.93
N ARG A 14 -10.49 -14.30 -2.19
CA ARG A 14 -11.04 -15.51 -1.57
C ARG A 14 -10.01 -16.33 -0.77
N GLY A 15 -9.14 -15.63 -0.04
CA GLY A 15 -8.11 -16.25 0.79
C GLY A 15 -6.88 -16.77 0.04
N ARG A 16 -6.72 -16.45 -1.24
CA ARG A 16 -5.53 -16.78 -2.05
C ARG A 16 -4.82 -15.50 -2.50
N VAL A 17 -3.49 -15.56 -2.55
CA VAL A 17 -2.73 -14.49 -3.21
C VAL A 17 -2.94 -14.60 -4.70
N VAL A 18 -3.28 -13.48 -5.32
CA VAL A 18 -3.49 -13.40 -6.75
C VAL A 18 -2.70 -12.25 -7.34
N LYS A 19 -2.37 -12.34 -8.62
CA LYS A 19 -1.75 -11.26 -9.37
C LYS A 19 -2.32 -11.17 -10.77
N GLY A 20 -2.64 -9.95 -11.19
CA GLY A 20 -3.05 -9.63 -12.55
C GLY A 20 -2.57 -8.23 -12.94
N VAL A 21 -2.68 -7.89 -14.22
CA VAL A 21 -2.46 -6.54 -14.71
C VAL A 21 -3.79 -5.79 -14.60
N ASN A 22 -3.81 -4.65 -13.92
CA ASN A 22 -5.04 -3.86 -13.69
C ASN A 22 -6.19 -4.70 -13.08
N PHE A 23 -5.89 -5.66 -12.22
CA PHE A 23 -6.87 -6.57 -11.58
C PHE A 23 -7.68 -7.42 -12.57
N VAL A 24 -7.14 -7.65 -13.77
CA VAL A 24 -7.73 -8.52 -14.80
C VAL A 24 -6.82 -9.74 -15.00
N ASP A 25 -7.40 -10.88 -15.42
CA ASP A 25 -6.70 -12.14 -15.66
C ASP A 25 -5.86 -12.58 -14.45
N LEU A 26 -6.50 -12.67 -13.28
CA LEU A 26 -5.85 -13.00 -12.02
C LEU A 26 -5.24 -14.41 -12.06
N ILE A 27 -3.95 -14.48 -11.77
CA ILE A 27 -3.19 -15.73 -11.62
C ILE A 27 -3.01 -15.99 -10.13
N ASP A 28 -3.28 -17.22 -9.68
CA ASP A 28 -3.01 -17.66 -8.31
C ASP A 28 -1.49 -17.65 -8.05
N ALA A 29 -1.08 -16.89 -7.04
CA ALA A 29 0.32 -16.74 -6.63
C ALA A 29 0.61 -17.45 -5.28
N GLY A 30 -0.34 -18.21 -4.73
CA GLY A 30 -0.10 -19.09 -3.59
C GLY A 30 -0.91 -18.77 -2.32
N ASP A 31 -0.46 -19.36 -1.22
CA ASP A 31 -1.04 -19.15 0.10
C ASP A 31 -0.48 -17.87 0.73
N PRO A 32 -1.33 -16.94 1.21
CA PRO A 32 -0.88 -15.66 1.77
C PRO A 32 -0.05 -15.81 3.04
N VAL A 33 -0.32 -16.81 3.88
CA VAL A 33 0.44 -17.04 5.11
C VAL A 33 1.84 -17.55 4.80
N GLU A 34 1.97 -18.46 3.85
CA GLU A 34 3.28 -18.97 3.42
C GLU A 34 4.10 -17.88 2.72
N GLN A 35 3.49 -17.05 1.88
CA GLN A 35 4.17 -15.91 1.27
C GLN A 35 4.62 -14.88 2.32
N ALA A 36 3.79 -14.61 3.33
CA ALA A 36 4.14 -13.73 4.43
C ALA A 36 5.36 -14.25 5.22
N LYS A 37 5.44 -15.56 5.49
CA LYS A 37 6.61 -16.18 6.16
C LYS A 37 7.88 -16.00 5.32
N ILE A 38 7.79 -16.20 4.00
CA ILE A 38 8.93 -16.01 3.09
C ILE A 38 9.43 -14.57 3.17
N TYR A 39 8.55 -13.57 2.99
CA TYR A 39 8.93 -12.16 3.03
C TYR A 39 9.45 -11.72 4.40
N ASN A 40 8.87 -12.24 5.49
CA ASN A 40 9.40 -12.00 6.84
C ASN A 40 10.83 -12.55 6.96
N SER A 41 11.10 -13.76 6.46
CA SER A 41 12.43 -14.38 6.49
C SER A 41 13.45 -13.67 5.59
N GLU A 42 13.00 -13.06 4.49
CA GLU A 42 13.82 -12.24 3.59
C GLU A 42 14.10 -10.84 4.14
N GLY A 43 13.48 -10.48 5.27
CA GLY A 43 13.69 -9.22 5.96
C GLY A 43 12.84 -8.07 5.41
N ALA A 44 11.62 -8.31 4.94
CA ALA A 44 10.66 -7.23 4.66
C ALA A 44 10.44 -6.37 5.92
N ASP A 45 10.19 -5.08 5.73
CA ASP A 45 9.98 -4.16 6.86
C ASP A 45 8.53 -4.13 7.33
N GLU A 46 7.60 -4.41 6.44
CA GLU A 46 6.15 -4.51 6.64
C GLU A 46 5.56 -5.44 5.57
N LEU A 47 4.32 -5.89 5.78
CA LEU A 47 3.49 -6.53 4.77
C LEU A 47 2.25 -5.70 4.50
N CYS A 48 1.76 -5.73 3.27
CA CYS A 48 0.49 -5.16 2.90
C CYS A 48 -0.41 -6.23 2.28
N PHE A 49 -1.61 -6.43 2.85
CA PHE A 49 -2.66 -7.25 2.26
C PHE A 49 -3.75 -6.33 1.71
N LEU A 50 -4.08 -6.50 0.44
CA LEU A 50 -5.19 -5.80 -0.20
C LEU A 50 -6.24 -6.83 -0.62
N ASP A 51 -7.37 -6.86 0.10
CA ASP A 51 -8.52 -7.65 -0.30
C ASP A 51 -9.17 -7.03 -1.54
N ILE A 52 -9.07 -7.73 -2.65
CA ILE A 52 -9.68 -7.35 -3.92
C ILE A 52 -10.99 -8.10 -4.19
N THR A 53 -11.46 -8.88 -3.20
CA THR A 53 -12.70 -9.65 -3.29
C THR A 53 -13.91 -8.73 -3.44
N ALA A 54 -14.76 -9.00 -4.42
CA ALA A 54 -15.93 -8.16 -4.72
C ALA A 54 -17.12 -8.43 -3.78
N SER A 55 -17.11 -9.55 -3.04
CA SER A 55 -18.25 -10.04 -2.25
C SER A 55 -18.11 -9.75 -0.76
N SER A 56 -19.22 -9.43 -0.11
CA SER A 56 -19.29 -9.30 1.36
C SER A 56 -19.19 -10.64 2.07
N ASP A 57 -19.53 -11.72 1.39
CA ASP A 57 -19.60 -13.07 1.99
C ASP A 57 -18.22 -13.69 2.19
N ASP A 58 -17.20 -13.20 1.47
CA ASP A 58 -15.84 -13.70 1.55
C ASP A 58 -14.99 -12.97 2.62
N ARG A 59 -15.54 -11.99 3.35
CA ARG A 59 -14.80 -11.22 4.37
C ARG A 59 -14.34 -12.05 5.56
N GLU A 60 -15.12 -13.04 5.99
CA GLU A 60 -14.70 -13.93 7.09
C GLU A 60 -13.42 -14.68 6.71
N THR A 61 -13.25 -15.03 5.44
CA THR A 61 -12.02 -15.64 4.92
C THR A 61 -10.83 -14.71 5.08
N LEU A 62 -10.98 -13.40 4.80
CA LEU A 62 -9.92 -12.41 5.02
C LEU A 62 -9.50 -12.34 6.49
N PHE A 63 -10.47 -12.28 7.43
CA PHE A 63 -10.16 -12.21 8.86
C PHE A 63 -9.37 -13.43 9.34
N GLU A 64 -9.72 -14.62 8.86
CA GLU A 64 -8.97 -15.85 9.17
C GLU A 64 -7.54 -15.82 8.59
N VAL A 65 -7.37 -15.31 7.38
CA VAL A 65 -6.05 -15.13 6.75
C VAL A 65 -5.20 -14.14 7.55
N VAL A 66 -5.77 -12.98 7.91
CA VAL A 66 -5.10 -11.96 8.73
C VAL A 66 -4.66 -12.55 10.06
N LYS A 67 -5.53 -13.27 10.76
CA LYS A 67 -5.22 -13.90 12.04
C LYS A 67 -4.08 -14.92 11.91
N LYS A 68 -4.17 -15.83 10.95
CA LYS A 68 -3.13 -16.84 10.71
C LYS A 68 -1.80 -16.20 10.33
N THR A 69 -1.82 -15.11 9.58
CA THR A 69 -0.62 -14.36 9.21
C THR A 69 0.01 -13.73 10.46
N ALA A 70 -0.79 -13.04 11.27
CA ALA A 70 -0.30 -12.41 12.51
C ALA A 70 0.28 -13.42 13.52
N GLU A 71 -0.24 -14.64 13.55
CA GLU A 71 0.30 -15.73 14.39
C GLU A 71 1.67 -16.25 13.88
N ASN A 72 2.03 -16.01 12.63
CA ASN A 72 3.22 -16.59 11.99
C ASN A 72 4.23 -15.57 11.46
N CYS A 73 3.88 -14.28 11.47
CA CYS A 73 4.69 -13.21 10.91
C CYS A 73 4.77 -12.04 11.90
N PHE A 74 5.99 -11.58 12.21
CA PHE A 74 6.26 -10.63 13.30
C PHE A 74 6.72 -9.25 12.79
N ILE A 75 6.51 -8.96 11.52
CA ILE A 75 6.63 -7.61 10.96
C ILE A 75 5.25 -6.97 10.85
N PRO A 76 5.15 -5.62 10.89
CA PRO A 76 3.86 -4.95 10.82
C PRO A 76 3.03 -5.37 9.61
N LEU A 77 1.75 -5.62 9.84
CA LEU A 77 0.78 -6.02 8.81
C LEU A 77 -0.23 -4.91 8.58
N THR A 78 -0.22 -4.33 7.39
CA THR A 78 -1.24 -3.41 6.89
C THR A 78 -2.29 -4.21 6.11
N VAL A 79 -3.57 -4.03 6.45
CA VAL A 79 -4.68 -4.69 5.75
C VAL A 79 -5.62 -3.65 5.15
N GLY A 80 -5.91 -3.77 3.87
CA GLY A 80 -6.85 -2.93 3.13
C GLY A 80 -7.81 -3.74 2.27
N GLY A 81 -8.70 -3.04 1.59
CA GLY A 81 -9.76 -3.63 0.78
C GLY A 81 -11.07 -3.72 1.55
N GLY A 82 -12.13 -3.19 0.96
CA GLY A 82 -13.49 -3.27 1.51
C GLY A 82 -13.73 -2.63 2.88
N VAL A 83 -12.80 -1.90 3.47
CA VAL A 83 -12.94 -1.21 4.77
C VAL A 83 -13.87 0.00 4.60
N ARG A 84 -14.99 0.03 5.33
CA ARG A 84 -16.03 1.06 5.18
C ARG A 84 -16.41 1.76 6.48
N THR A 85 -16.22 1.11 7.61
CA THR A 85 -16.72 1.58 8.90
C THR A 85 -15.65 1.48 10.00
N ILE A 86 -15.90 2.16 11.11
CA ILE A 86 -15.08 2.04 12.33
C ILE A 86 -15.11 0.60 12.87
N ASP A 87 -16.20 -0.13 12.65
CA ASP A 87 -16.32 -1.53 13.06
C ASP A 87 -15.44 -2.45 12.20
N ASP A 88 -15.37 -2.23 10.89
CA ASP A 88 -14.45 -2.97 10.03
C ASP A 88 -12.99 -2.78 10.48
N ILE A 89 -12.60 -1.53 10.80
CA ILE A 89 -11.28 -1.22 11.35
C ILE A 89 -11.05 -1.98 12.65
N SER A 90 -12.02 -1.94 13.57
CA SER A 90 -11.93 -2.64 14.85
C SER A 90 -11.72 -4.15 14.65
N ARG A 91 -12.48 -4.76 13.76
CA ARG A 91 -12.40 -6.19 13.48
C ARG A 91 -11.04 -6.58 12.91
N LEU A 92 -10.50 -5.83 11.95
CA LEU A 92 -9.16 -6.10 11.39
C LEU A 92 -8.07 -6.02 12.46
N LEU A 93 -8.09 -4.97 13.29
CA LEU A 93 -7.13 -4.83 14.39
C LEU A 93 -7.23 -5.97 15.41
N HIS A 94 -8.44 -6.42 15.75
CA HIS A 94 -8.65 -7.55 16.66
C HIS A 94 -8.17 -8.89 16.06
N HIS A 95 -8.11 -9.01 14.74
CA HIS A 95 -7.57 -10.20 14.07
C HIS A 95 -6.06 -10.13 13.82
N GLY A 96 -5.40 -9.06 14.25
CA GLY A 96 -3.95 -8.95 14.25
C GLY A 96 -3.35 -8.04 13.18
N ALA A 97 -4.15 -7.24 12.47
CA ALA A 97 -3.62 -6.15 11.67
C ALA A 97 -3.01 -5.07 12.58
N ASP A 98 -1.85 -4.53 12.22
CA ASP A 98 -1.23 -3.39 12.90
C ASP A 98 -1.72 -2.07 12.33
N LYS A 99 -2.01 -2.05 11.04
CA LYS A 99 -2.51 -0.88 10.31
C LYS A 99 -3.67 -1.28 9.40
N VAL A 100 -4.56 -0.32 9.16
CA VAL A 100 -5.71 -0.50 8.26
C VAL A 100 -5.64 0.54 7.15
N SER A 101 -5.73 0.06 5.91
CA SER A 101 -5.72 0.90 4.71
C SER A 101 -7.14 1.15 4.23
N ILE A 102 -7.51 2.44 4.07
CA ILE A 102 -8.85 2.91 3.69
C ILE A 102 -8.73 3.72 2.41
N ASN A 103 -9.55 3.40 1.40
CA ASN A 103 -9.64 4.13 0.14
C ASN A 103 -11.05 4.73 -0.03
N THR A 104 -11.92 4.08 -0.77
CA THR A 104 -13.25 4.57 -1.20
C THR A 104 -14.07 5.17 -0.06
N ALA A 105 -14.11 4.52 1.10
CA ALA A 105 -14.90 4.99 2.23
C ALA A 105 -14.38 6.31 2.82
N ALA A 106 -13.08 6.57 2.76
CA ALA A 106 -12.51 7.84 3.19
C ALA A 106 -12.80 8.97 2.18
N VAL A 107 -12.87 8.66 0.89
CA VAL A 107 -13.28 9.61 -0.16
C VAL A 107 -14.78 9.94 -0.03
N GLU A 108 -15.63 8.94 0.20
CA GLU A 108 -17.08 9.14 0.34
C GLU A 108 -17.47 9.81 1.66
N ASN A 109 -16.68 9.60 2.72
CA ASN A 109 -16.92 10.17 4.05
C ASN A 109 -15.59 10.47 4.74
N ILE A 110 -15.07 11.66 4.51
CA ILE A 110 -13.76 12.07 5.02
C ILE A 110 -13.67 12.11 6.55
N ASP A 111 -14.81 12.33 7.23
CA ASP A 111 -14.89 12.30 8.70
C ASP A 111 -14.48 10.93 9.28
N LEU A 112 -14.55 9.86 8.48
CA LEU A 112 -14.10 8.54 8.88
C LEU A 112 -12.63 8.55 9.29
N VAL A 113 -11.79 9.32 8.57
CA VAL A 113 -10.35 9.46 8.86
C VAL A 113 -10.13 10.03 10.25
N ALA A 114 -10.76 11.16 10.56
CA ALA A 114 -10.62 11.82 11.87
C ALA A 114 -11.15 10.93 13.02
N LYS A 115 -12.29 10.26 12.80
CA LYS A 115 -12.88 9.34 13.80
C LYS A 115 -11.97 8.13 14.05
N ALA A 116 -11.41 7.55 12.99
CA ALA A 116 -10.51 6.40 13.06
C ALA A 116 -9.20 6.79 13.77
N ALA A 117 -8.57 7.89 13.35
CA ALA A 117 -7.32 8.40 13.95
C ALA A 117 -7.51 8.73 15.44
N LYS A 118 -8.63 9.35 15.81
CA LYS A 118 -8.96 9.65 17.22
C LYS A 118 -9.14 8.38 18.05
N LYS A 119 -9.71 7.33 17.48
CA LYS A 119 -10.04 6.09 18.23
C LYS A 119 -8.83 5.15 18.33
N TYR A 120 -8.05 5.02 17.28
CA TYR A 120 -7.00 3.99 17.18
C TYR A 120 -5.58 4.57 17.11
N GLY A 121 -5.42 5.88 16.99
CA GLY A 121 -4.15 6.55 16.75
C GLY A 121 -3.83 6.69 15.27
N SER A 122 -3.15 7.79 14.90
CA SER A 122 -2.78 8.10 13.52
C SER A 122 -1.93 6.99 12.88
N SER A 123 -0.96 6.44 13.60
CA SER A 123 -0.05 5.41 13.10
C SER A 123 -0.74 4.12 12.61
N THR A 124 -1.99 3.90 13.01
CA THR A 124 -2.81 2.75 12.61
C THR A 124 -3.56 2.99 11.29
N ILE A 125 -3.70 4.25 10.87
CA ILE A 125 -4.55 4.64 9.73
C ILE A 125 -3.70 4.99 8.52
N VAL A 126 -3.82 4.18 7.48
CA VAL A 126 -3.23 4.41 6.15
C VAL A 126 -4.35 4.82 5.19
N ILE A 127 -4.18 5.92 4.48
CA ILE A 127 -5.12 6.31 3.42
C ILE A 127 -4.53 5.91 2.07
N ALA A 128 -5.22 4.99 1.39
CA ALA A 128 -4.87 4.59 0.04
C ALA A 128 -5.48 5.56 -0.98
N VAL A 129 -4.66 6.03 -1.89
CA VAL A 129 -5.01 7.00 -2.94
C VAL A 129 -4.60 6.44 -4.28
N ASP A 130 -5.58 6.06 -5.10
CA ASP A 130 -5.37 5.67 -6.49
C ASP A 130 -5.48 6.93 -7.35
N ALA A 131 -4.35 7.40 -7.87
CA ALA A 131 -4.26 8.67 -8.60
C ALA A 131 -3.97 8.44 -10.08
N LYS A 132 -4.65 9.16 -10.95
CA LYS A 132 -4.45 9.14 -12.39
C LYS A 132 -4.24 10.55 -12.92
N LYS A 133 -3.24 10.72 -13.79
CA LYS A 133 -2.89 12.01 -14.40
C LYS A 133 -4.04 12.54 -15.23
N ASN A 134 -4.42 13.80 -15.03
CA ASN A 134 -5.50 14.48 -15.75
C ASN A 134 -5.05 15.75 -16.49
N GLY A 135 -3.78 16.12 -16.37
CA GLY A 135 -3.20 17.30 -16.97
C GLY A 135 -1.72 17.43 -16.70
N ASP A 136 -1.17 18.63 -16.84
CA ASP A 136 0.21 18.90 -16.45
C ASP A 136 0.27 19.10 -14.93
N LYS A 137 1.03 18.22 -14.24
CA LYS A 137 1.21 18.23 -12.77
C LYS A 137 -0.06 18.17 -11.95
N SER A 138 -1.11 17.54 -12.47
CA SER A 138 -2.35 17.31 -11.75
C SER A 138 -2.85 15.88 -11.92
N TRP A 139 -3.45 15.34 -10.87
CA TRP A 139 -3.96 13.97 -10.80
C TRP A 139 -5.31 13.96 -10.10
N ASN A 140 -6.25 13.20 -10.66
CA ASN A 140 -7.53 12.97 -10.00
C ASN A 140 -7.53 11.63 -9.27
N ILE A 141 -8.26 11.57 -8.16
CA ILE A 141 -8.47 10.33 -7.40
C ILE A 141 -9.47 9.43 -8.12
N PHE A 142 -9.21 8.14 -8.01
CA PHE A 142 -10.15 7.09 -8.40
C PHE A 142 -10.55 6.27 -7.18
N THR A 143 -11.77 5.76 -7.19
CA THR A 143 -12.35 4.92 -6.15
C THR A 143 -12.75 3.55 -6.69
N HIS A 144 -13.23 2.66 -5.80
CA HIS A 144 -13.70 1.32 -6.19
C HIS A 144 -12.62 0.49 -6.92
N GLY A 145 -11.36 0.53 -6.41
CA GLY A 145 -10.25 -0.18 -7.05
C GLY A 145 -9.92 0.37 -8.44
N GLY A 146 -9.89 1.69 -8.59
CA GLY A 146 -9.54 2.37 -9.84
C GLY A 146 -10.66 2.42 -10.90
N ARG A 147 -11.86 1.92 -10.59
CA ARG A 147 -12.95 1.81 -11.58
C ARG A 147 -13.80 3.05 -11.72
N LYS A 148 -13.87 3.90 -10.69
CA LYS A 148 -14.75 5.08 -10.68
C LYS A 148 -13.90 6.36 -10.54
N PRO A 149 -13.84 7.20 -11.59
CA PRO A 149 -13.17 8.49 -11.52
C PRO A 149 -13.91 9.45 -10.58
N THR A 150 -13.16 10.40 -10.01
CA THR A 150 -13.70 11.56 -9.29
C THR A 150 -13.10 12.83 -9.85
N ASP A 151 -13.68 14.01 -9.48
CA ASP A 151 -13.12 15.32 -9.80
C ASP A 151 -12.23 15.86 -8.66
N ILE A 152 -11.84 15.00 -7.72
CA ILE A 152 -11.05 15.40 -6.54
C ILE A 152 -9.57 15.37 -6.92
N ASP A 153 -8.86 16.48 -6.68
CA ASP A 153 -7.42 16.57 -6.86
C ASP A 153 -6.69 15.72 -5.81
N ALA A 154 -5.72 14.91 -6.26
CA ALA A 154 -5.01 13.99 -5.39
C ALA A 154 -4.13 14.68 -4.35
N LEU A 155 -3.49 15.82 -4.71
CA LEU A 155 -2.65 16.57 -3.77
C LEU A 155 -3.50 17.22 -2.69
N GLU A 156 -4.56 17.90 -3.05
CA GLU A 156 -5.47 18.55 -2.11
C GLU A 156 -6.06 17.53 -1.13
N TYR A 157 -6.47 16.38 -1.63
CA TYR A 157 -6.99 15.30 -0.80
C TYR A 157 -5.94 14.74 0.16
N CYS A 158 -4.70 14.49 -0.31
CA CYS A 158 -3.61 14.01 0.55
C CYS A 158 -3.32 15.00 1.70
N ILE A 159 -3.34 16.31 1.42
CA ILE A 159 -3.18 17.35 2.44
C ILE A 159 -4.35 17.31 3.44
N GLU A 160 -5.57 17.19 2.95
CA GLU A 160 -6.77 17.18 3.80
C GLU A 160 -6.77 15.96 4.74
N VAL A 161 -6.54 14.75 4.24
CA VAL A 161 -6.53 13.53 5.08
C VAL A 161 -5.35 13.52 6.05
N ALA A 162 -4.19 14.08 5.69
CA ALA A 162 -3.07 14.26 6.60
C ALA A 162 -3.45 15.17 7.78
N ASN A 163 -4.11 16.29 7.52
CA ASN A 163 -4.61 17.21 8.55
C ASN A 163 -5.70 16.60 9.43
N LEU A 164 -6.47 15.65 8.91
CA LEU A 164 -7.49 14.90 9.65
C LEU A 164 -6.91 13.75 10.52
N GLY A 165 -5.60 13.52 10.43
CA GLY A 165 -4.90 12.59 11.29
C GLY A 165 -4.59 11.23 10.65
N ALA A 166 -4.60 11.12 9.33
CA ALA A 166 -3.99 9.97 8.67
C ALA A 166 -2.52 9.81 9.10
N GLY A 167 -2.06 8.59 9.29
CA GLY A 167 -0.69 8.32 9.68
C GLY A 167 0.25 8.14 8.51
N GLU A 168 -0.25 7.62 7.39
CA GLU A 168 0.51 7.39 6.16
C GLU A 168 -0.40 7.50 4.93
N ILE A 169 0.18 7.85 3.79
CA ILE A 169 -0.48 7.79 2.47
C ILE A 169 0.12 6.62 1.67
N LEU A 170 -0.71 5.68 1.24
CA LEU A 170 -0.37 4.68 0.23
C LEU A 170 -0.78 5.23 -1.14
N LEU A 171 0.19 5.76 -1.89
CA LEU A 171 -0.04 6.49 -3.13
C LEU A 171 0.26 5.61 -4.35
N THR A 172 -0.79 5.21 -5.06
CA THR A 172 -0.69 4.38 -6.26
C THR A 172 -0.90 5.23 -7.52
N SER A 173 0.10 5.25 -8.41
CA SER A 173 -0.09 5.81 -9.75
C SER A 173 -0.75 4.77 -10.65
N MET A 174 -1.98 5.03 -11.07
CA MET A 174 -2.71 4.17 -12.02
C MET A 174 -2.08 4.17 -13.41
N ASP A 175 -1.38 5.25 -13.78
CA ASP A 175 -0.67 5.35 -15.06
C ASP A 175 0.58 4.47 -15.10
N ARG A 176 1.11 4.09 -13.92
CA ARG A 176 2.32 3.30 -13.77
C ARG A 176 2.06 1.86 -13.35
N ASP A 177 0.94 1.59 -12.66
CA ASP A 177 0.66 0.26 -12.12
C ASP A 177 0.66 -0.82 -13.21
N GLY A 178 1.40 -1.91 -12.95
CA GLY A 178 1.59 -3.02 -13.88
C GLY A 178 2.55 -2.75 -15.06
N THR A 179 3.01 -1.53 -15.29
CA THR A 179 3.81 -1.16 -16.49
C THR A 179 5.29 -1.50 -16.42
N LYS A 180 5.85 -1.69 -15.22
CA LYS A 180 7.27 -1.91 -14.95
C LYS A 180 8.22 -0.78 -15.43
N ILE A 181 7.73 0.45 -15.66
CA ILE A 181 8.52 1.59 -16.15
C ILE A 181 8.95 2.56 -15.05
N GLY A 182 8.78 2.20 -13.78
CA GLY A 182 9.14 2.98 -12.60
C GLY A 182 7.96 3.66 -11.95
N PHE A 183 8.16 4.06 -10.68
CA PHE A 183 7.18 4.86 -9.95
C PHE A 183 6.90 6.20 -10.64
N ASP A 184 5.73 6.78 -10.37
CA ASP A 184 5.43 8.16 -10.77
C ASP A 184 6.14 9.14 -9.81
N ASN A 185 7.42 9.42 -10.11
CA ASN A 185 8.25 10.27 -9.25
C ASN A 185 7.77 11.73 -9.22
N GLU A 186 7.05 12.19 -10.24
CA GLU A 186 6.44 13.53 -10.26
C GLU A 186 5.28 13.61 -9.26
N LEU A 187 4.36 12.64 -9.30
CA LEU A 187 3.26 12.52 -8.33
C LEU A 187 3.80 12.38 -6.90
N LEU A 188 4.73 11.45 -6.72
CA LEU A 188 5.34 11.17 -5.41
C LEU A 188 6.00 12.42 -4.81
N SER A 189 6.84 13.13 -5.58
CA SER A 189 7.53 14.33 -5.10
C SER A 189 6.57 15.47 -4.80
N THR A 190 5.51 15.61 -5.60
CA THR A 190 4.47 16.62 -5.39
C THR A 190 3.76 16.40 -4.05
N VAL A 191 3.37 15.17 -3.76
CA VAL A 191 2.68 14.84 -2.50
C VAL A 191 3.65 14.83 -1.33
N SER A 192 4.81 14.15 -1.43
CA SER A 192 5.74 13.97 -0.32
C SER A 192 6.38 15.29 0.16
N SER A 193 6.48 16.31 -0.71
CA SER A 193 6.95 17.63 -0.32
C SER A 193 5.88 18.53 0.30
N SER A 194 4.61 18.13 0.24
CA SER A 194 3.47 18.95 0.66
C SER A 194 2.83 18.46 1.97
N ILE A 195 3.23 17.28 2.48
CA ILE A 195 2.70 16.70 3.72
C ILE A 195 3.84 16.22 4.63
N ASP A 196 3.61 16.22 5.94
CA ASP A 196 4.61 15.79 6.94
C ASP A 196 4.51 14.31 7.31
N ILE A 197 3.50 13.59 6.81
CA ILE A 197 3.34 12.15 7.06
C ILE A 197 4.01 11.30 5.99
N PRO A 198 4.42 10.06 6.31
CA PRO A 198 5.07 9.17 5.35
C PRO A 198 4.22 8.90 4.11
N VAL A 199 4.86 8.91 2.93
CA VAL A 199 4.27 8.46 1.67
C VAL A 199 4.88 7.12 1.27
N ILE A 200 4.02 6.14 1.00
CA ILE A 200 4.36 4.82 0.48
C ILE A 200 4.15 4.85 -1.03
N ALA A 201 5.23 4.68 -1.79
CA ALA A 201 5.16 4.63 -3.25
C ALA A 201 4.59 3.29 -3.72
N SER A 202 3.63 3.32 -4.64
CA SER A 202 2.99 2.15 -5.23
C SER A 202 2.75 2.32 -6.73
N GLY A 203 2.89 1.21 -7.47
CA GLY A 203 2.63 1.13 -8.91
C GLY A 203 3.84 1.46 -9.80
N GLY A 204 4.20 0.50 -10.67
CA GLY A 204 5.15 0.70 -11.77
C GLY A 204 6.57 0.19 -11.55
N VAL A 205 6.95 -0.26 -10.36
CA VAL A 205 8.31 -0.77 -10.14
C VAL A 205 8.58 -2.04 -10.97
N GLY A 206 9.76 -2.09 -11.61
CA GLY A 206 10.13 -3.19 -12.49
C GLY A 206 11.62 -3.57 -12.45
N ASN A 207 12.46 -2.78 -11.74
CA ASN A 207 13.86 -3.09 -11.51
C ASN A 207 14.40 -2.37 -10.26
N LEU A 208 15.65 -2.65 -9.87
CA LEU A 208 16.26 -2.11 -8.65
C LEU A 208 16.43 -0.59 -8.68
N GLU A 209 16.77 -0.01 -9.84
CA GLU A 209 16.94 1.44 -10.00
C GLU A 209 15.66 2.21 -9.68
N HIS A 210 14.50 1.66 -10.01
CA HIS A 210 13.22 2.30 -9.72
C HIS A 210 12.99 2.50 -8.22
N PHE A 211 13.51 1.62 -7.35
CA PHE A 211 13.46 1.82 -5.90
C PHE A 211 14.33 3.00 -5.46
N VAL A 212 15.52 3.16 -6.04
CA VAL A 212 16.41 4.29 -5.79
C VAL A 212 15.74 5.60 -6.21
N GLU A 213 15.18 5.64 -7.43
CA GLU A 213 14.48 6.81 -7.94
C GLU A 213 13.25 7.19 -7.11
N GLY A 214 12.46 6.20 -6.68
CA GLY A 214 11.31 6.42 -5.79
C GLY A 214 11.68 7.12 -4.48
N VAL A 215 12.86 6.82 -3.94
CA VAL A 215 13.40 7.50 -2.75
C VAL A 215 13.99 8.86 -3.08
N LEU A 216 14.94 8.92 -4.03
CA LEU A 216 15.75 10.12 -4.26
C LEU A 216 15.00 11.20 -5.04
N ARG A 217 14.18 10.81 -6.01
CA ARG A 217 13.38 11.72 -6.84
C ARG A 217 11.96 11.87 -6.32
N GLY A 218 11.33 10.76 -5.93
CA GLY A 218 9.96 10.75 -5.44
C GLY A 218 9.80 11.18 -3.98
N GLY A 219 10.87 11.11 -3.16
CA GLY A 219 10.80 11.45 -1.74
C GLY A 219 10.08 10.40 -0.88
N ALA A 220 9.80 9.21 -1.42
CA ALA A 220 9.07 8.16 -0.73
C ALA A 220 9.73 7.75 0.59
N SER A 221 8.92 7.49 1.61
CA SER A 221 9.33 6.97 2.92
C SER A 221 9.31 5.45 2.97
N ALA A 222 8.50 4.83 2.10
CA ALA A 222 8.42 3.38 1.90
C ALA A 222 8.11 3.07 0.44
N LEU A 223 8.47 1.86 0.01
CA LEU A 223 8.38 1.40 -1.35
C LEU A 223 7.60 0.08 -1.36
N LEU A 224 6.41 0.09 -1.95
CA LEU A 224 5.53 -1.06 -2.03
C LEU A 224 5.64 -1.69 -3.41
N ALA A 225 5.79 -3.01 -3.46
CA ALA A 225 5.86 -3.78 -4.68
C ALA A 225 5.21 -5.15 -4.54
N ALA A 226 4.71 -5.70 -5.64
CA ALA A 226 4.04 -6.99 -5.69
C ALA A 226 4.73 -7.96 -6.67
N SER A 227 4.50 -7.81 -7.97
CA SER A 227 4.90 -8.76 -9.00
C SER A 227 6.40 -9.06 -9.02
N ILE A 228 7.24 -8.07 -8.79
CA ILE A 228 8.70 -8.21 -8.80
C ILE A 228 9.20 -9.19 -7.73
N PHE A 229 8.47 -9.29 -6.60
CA PHE A 229 8.74 -10.23 -5.52
C PHE A 229 8.04 -11.57 -5.75
N HIS A 230 6.75 -11.57 -6.13
CA HIS A 230 5.97 -12.79 -6.32
C HIS A 230 6.53 -13.72 -7.41
N PHE A 231 7.11 -13.14 -8.45
CA PHE A 231 7.71 -13.92 -9.55
C PHE A 231 9.21 -14.18 -9.37
N GLY A 232 9.78 -13.78 -8.20
CA GLY A 232 11.19 -14.02 -7.89
C GLY A 232 12.17 -13.30 -8.80
N GLU A 233 11.75 -12.17 -9.42
CA GLU A 233 12.66 -11.35 -10.24
C GLU A 233 13.77 -10.74 -9.38
N TYR A 234 13.43 -10.33 -8.15
CA TYR A 234 14.37 -9.88 -7.11
C TYR A 234 13.83 -10.29 -5.73
N SER A 235 14.74 -10.56 -4.79
CA SER A 235 14.41 -10.72 -3.37
C SER A 235 14.34 -9.38 -2.65
N ILE A 236 13.73 -9.35 -1.46
CA ILE A 236 13.75 -8.18 -0.57
C ILE A 236 15.20 -7.79 -0.24
N LYS A 237 16.06 -8.78 -0.04
CA LYS A 237 17.48 -8.58 0.26
C LYS A 237 18.22 -7.91 -0.89
N ASP A 238 17.94 -8.28 -2.16
CA ASP A 238 18.56 -7.63 -3.33
C ASP A 238 18.22 -6.16 -3.37
N VAL A 239 16.93 -5.81 -3.18
CA VAL A 239 16.47 -4.42 -3.14
C VAL A 239 17.17 -3.64 -2.04
N LYS A 240 17.23 -4.18 -0.81
CA LYS A 240 17.87 -3.51 0.33
C LYS A 240 19.37 -3.34 0.14
N THR A 241 20.03 -4.35 -0.41
CA THR A 241 21.47 -4.27 -0.73
C THR A 241 21.73 -3.18 -1.75
N TYR A 242 20.95 -3.14 -2.83
CA TYR A 242 21.08 -2.13 -3.87
C TYR A 242 20.82 -0.71 -3.36
N LEU A 243 19.82 -0.52 -2.51
CA LEU A 243 19.54 0.78 -1.87
C LEU A 243 20.71 1.21 -0.97
N ALA A 244 21.28 0.28 -0.19
CA ALA A 244 22.42 0.58 0.68
C ALA A 244 23.68 0.99 -0.13
N GLU A 245 23.94 0.36 -1.28
CA GLU A 245 25.02 0.73 -2.21
C GLU A 245 24.83 2.15 -2.76
N HIS A 246 23.59 2.63 -2.85
CA HIS A 246 23.26 4.01 -3.24
C HIS A 246 23.13 4.97 -2.04
N ASN A 247 23.70 4.62 -0.88
CA ASN A 247 23.67 5.42 0.36
C ASN A 247 22.26 5.72 0.90
N ILE A 248 21.28 4.90 0.56
CA ILE A 248 19.93 4.98 1.12
C ILE A 248 19.86 4.09 2.38
N ALA A 249 19.51 4.69 3.51
CA ALA A 249 19.43 3.98 4.77
C ALA A 249 18.25 2.99 4.77
N VAL A 250 18.54 1.70 4.90
CA VAL A 250 17.58 0.59 5.02
C VAL A 250 17.92 -0.28 6.23
N ARG A 251 17.03 -1.17 6.60
CA ARG A 251 17.23 -2.19 7.61
C ARG A 251 17.74 -3.46 6.91
N ILE A 252 18.95 -3.91 7.16
CA ILE A 252 19.55 -5.14 6.62
C ILE A 252 19.48 -6.21 7.70
#